data_d24305bae007d870be8d0ce488f13dcd
#
_entry.id   d24305bae007d870be8d0ce488f13dcd
#
_cell.length_a   1.000
_cell.length_b   1.000
_cell.length_c   1.000
_cell.angle_alpha   90.00
_cell.angle_beta   90.00
_cell.angle_gamma   90.00
#
_symmetry.space_group_name_H-M   'P 1'
#
loop_
_entity.id
_entity.type
_entity.pdbx_description
1 polymer ?
#
loop_
_entity_poly.entity_id
_entity_poly.type
_entity_poly.pdbx_seq_one_letter_code
_entity_poly.pdbx_strand_id
1 'polypeptide(L)'
;MGQLHSVLSVGCDGTALGVLHQRLWARTGRKTLQQRRSSAQKESVRWSESLQATEDLLPTTRIVTIADREADLYEFLAYPRLETSDYLIRSHHDRQVKLTPDSAAVPLHQVMRLTRARGCFALQLQRTPRRAGREAIVSVYWESVWLQPACSPGRRAVRGDASASAVGD
;
A
#
# COMPACT_ATOMS: atom_id res chain seq x y z
N MET A 1 -16.12 -19.99 -7.15
CA MET A 1 -14.78 -20.00 -6.50
C MET A 1 -14.82 -19.01 -5.36
N GLY A 2 -14.57 -19.47 -4.13
CA GLY A 2 -14.46 -18.60 -2.94
C GLY A 2 -13.12 -17.89 -2.90
N GLN A 3 -13.07 -16.69 -2.32
CA GLN A 3 -11.86 -15.94 -2.04
C GLN A 3 -11.83 -15.62 -0.54
N LEU A 4 -10.65 -15.68 0.05
CA LEU A 4 -10.41 -15.37 1.44
C LEU A 4 -9.43 -14.22 1.52
N HIS A 5 -9.78 -13.20 2.28
CA HIS A 5 -8.88 -12.12 2.69
C HIS A 5 -8.60 -12.30 4.18
N SER A 6 -7.34 -12.33 4.55
CA SER A 6 -6.91 -12.51 5.94
C SER A 6 -5.88 -11.45 6.31
N VAL A 7 -5.99 -10.93 7.52
CA VAL A 7 -4.99 -10.07 8.15
C VAL A 7 -4.24 -10.89 9.19
N LEU A 8 -2.95 -11.10 8.95
CA LEU A 8 -2.05 -11.81 9.85
C LEU A 8 -1.27 -10.79 10.68
N SER A 9 -1.25 -10.96 11.98
CA SER A 9 -0.38 -10.22 12.88
C SER A 9 0.98 -10.90 12.99
N VAL A 10 2.03 -10.10 12.85
CA VAL A 10 3.43 -10.54 12.92
C VAL A 10 4.18 -9.58 13.83
N GLY A 11 4.93 -10.12 14.79
CA GLY A 11 5.82 -9.33 15.63
C GLY A 11 7.00 -8.76 14.85
N CYS A 12 7.67 -7.75 15.40
CA CYS A 12 8.84 -7.12 14.77
C CYS A 12 10.02 -8.10 14.58
N ASP A 13 10.04 -9.21 15.31
CA ASP A 13 11.00 -10.30 15.18
C ASP A 13 10.63 -11.33 14.08
N GLY A 14 9.50 -11.13 13.39
CA GLY A 14 8.97 -12.04 12.37
C GLY A 14 8.08 -13.16 12.94
N THR A 15 7.82 -13.20 14.26
CA THR A 15 6.93 -14.21 14.85
C THR A 15 5.49 -13.98 14.44
N ALA A 16 4.84 -15.01 13.87
CA ALA A 16 3.41 -14.99 13.56
C ALA A 16 2.60 -15.07 14.86
N LEU A 17 1.81 -14.03 15.16
CA LEU A 17 1.03 -13.92 16.39
C LEU A 17 -0.41 -14.45 16.23
N GLY A 18 -0.95 -14.40 15.03
CA GLY A 18 -2.29 -14.90 14.74
C GLY A 18 -3.01 -14.11 13.65
N VAL A 19 -4.28 -14.46 13.44
CA VAL A 19 -5.15 -13.80 12.46
C VAL A 19 -6.04 -12.80 13.18
N LEU A 20 -5.97 -11.53 12.78
CA LEU A 20 -6.76 -10.43 13.36
C LEU A 20 -8.13 -10.28 12.71
N HIS A 21 -8.19 -10.49 11.39
CA HIS A 21 -9.43 -10.34 10.62
C HIS A 21 -9.45 -11.31 9.45
N GLN A 22 -10.64 -11.87 9.16
CA GLN A 22 -10.86 -12.69 7.97
C GLN A 22 -12.19 -12.35 7.31
N ARG A 23 -12.18 -12.32 5.99
CA ARG A 23 -13.39 -12.16 5.19
C ARG A 23 -13.42 -13.16 4.05
N LEU A 24 -14.47 -13.94 4.01
CA LEU A 24 -14.74 -14.90 2.92
C LEU A 24 -15.82 -14.33 1.99
N TRP A 25 -15.60 -14.41 0.69
CA TRP A 25 -16.64 -14.08 -0.30
C TRP A 25 -16.57 -14.99 -1.51
N ALA A 26 -17.72 -15.15 -2.20
CA ALA A 26 -17.79 -15.88 -3.46
C ALA A 26 -17.89 -14.90 -4.63
N ARG A 27 -17.12 -15.14 -5.69
CA ARG A 27 -17.34 -14.44 -6.96
C ARG A 27 -18.52 -15.07 -7.67
N THR A 28 -19.63 -14.35 -7.79
CA THR A 28 -20.81 -14.75 -8.55
C THR A 28 -20.75 -14.10 -9.95
N GLY A 29 -20.61 -14.95 -10.98
CA GLY A 29 -20.85 -14.60 -12.39
C GLY A 29 -19.77 -13.80 -13.14
N ARG A 30 -19.91 -13.71 -14.47
CA ARG A 30 -19.13 -12.79 -15.36
C ARG A 30 -19.63 -11.37 -15.17
N LYS A 31 -18.75 -10.48 -14.75
CA LYS A 31 -19.08 -9.05 -14.55
C LYS A 31 -18.92 -8.28 -15.87
N THR A 32 -19.87 -7.38 -16.17
CA THR A 32 -19.75 -6.37 -17.24
C THR A 32 -18.65 -5.35 -16.91
N LEU A 33 -18.19 -4.56 -17.91
CA LEU A 33 -17.20 -3.50 -17.71
C LEU A 33 -17.61 -2.48 -16.63
N GLN A 34 -18.91 -2.16 -16.55
CA GLN A 34 -19.46 -1.26 -15.55
C GLN A 34 -19.44 -1.89 -14.13
N GLN A 35 -19.72 -3.19 -14.03
CA GLN A 35 -19.63 -3.95 -12.79
C GLN A 35 -18.17 -4.18 -12.34
N ARG A 36 -17.18 -4.18 -13.25
CA ARG A 36 -15.77 -4.21 -12.90
C ARG A 36 -15.31 -2.91 -12.26
N ARG A 37 -15.80 -1.75 -12.73
CA ARG A 37 -15.51 -0.45 -12.10
C ARG A 37 -16.10 -0.34 -10.70
N SER A 38 -17.32 -0.83 -10.47
CA SER A 38 -17.92 -0.92 -9.13
C SER A 38 -17.25 -1.98 -8.24
N SER A 39 -16.54 -2.94 -8.83
CA SER A 39 -15.80 -3.98 -8.11
C SER A 39 -14.48 -3.45 -7.52
N ALA A 40 -13.81 -2.48 -8.16
CA ALA A 40 -12.63 -1.82 -7.60
C ALA A 40 -12.99 -1.08 -6.29
N GLN A 41 -14.15 -0.42 -6.26
CA GLN A 41 -14.68 0.16 -5.02
C GLN A 41 -14.92 -0.88 -3.92
N LYS A 42 -15.33 -2.10 -4.28
CA LYS A 42 -15.51 -3.20 -3.31
C LYS A 42 -14.17 -3.79 -2.83
N GLU A 43 -13.12 -3.66 -3.59
CA GLU A 43 -11.77 -4.08 -3.19
C GLU A 43 -11.14 -3.08 -2.23
N SER A 44 -11.27 -1.78 -2.47
CA SER A 44 -10.83 -0.75 -1.52
C SER A 44 -11.59 -0.84 -0.20
N VAL A 45 -12.90 -1.10 -0.22
CA VAL A 45 -13.71 -1.27 0.98
C VAL A 45 -13.20 -2.43 1.86
N ARG A 46 -12.78 -3.55 1.26
CA ARG A 46 -12.24 -4.68 2.04
C ARG A 46 -10.96 -4.33 2.79
N TRP A 47 -10.06 -3.60 2.13
CA TRP A 47 -8.83 -3.13 2.76
C TRP A 47 -9.13 -2.17 3.92
N SER A 48 -10.05 -1.23 3.71
CA SER A 48 -10.45 -0.27 4.75
C SER A 48 -11.18 -0.94 5.92
N GLU A 49 -12.08 -1.89 5.66
CA GLU A 49 -12.75 -2.66 6.70
C GLU A 49 -11.76 -3.50 7.53
N SER A 50 -10.76 -4.12 6.87
CA SER A 50 -9.73 -4.88 7.56
C SER A 50 -8.82 -3.98 8.41
N LEU A 51 -8.46 -2.81 7.90
CA LEU A 51 -7.70 -1.81 8.65
C LEU A 51 -8.50 -1.37 9.89
N GLN A 52 -9.75 -0.97 9.72
CA GLN A 52 -10.60 -0.52 10.83
C GLN A 52 -10.77 -1.62 11.88
N ALA A 53 -11.06 -2.86 11.48
CA ALA A 53 -11.16 -3.98 12.41
C ALA A 53 -9.84 -4.22 13.19
N THR A 54 -8.69 -3.99 12.56
CA THR A 54 -7.38 -4.09 13.23
C THR A 54 -7.17 -2.95 14.22
N GLU A 55 -7.51 -1.71 13.84
CA GLU A 55 -7.40 -0.53 14.69
C GLU A 55 -8.35 -0.61 15.91
N ASP A 56 -9.56 -1.13 15.72
CA ASP A 56 -10.53 -1.35 16.80
C ASP A 56 -10.02 -2.37 17.84
N LEU A 57 -9.28 -3.40 17.37
CA LEU A 57 -8.67 -4.40 18.24
C LEU A 57 -7.40 -3.88 18.96
N LEU A 58 -6.66 -2.98 18.32
CA LEU A 58 -5.33 -2.54 18.77
C LEU A 58 -5.20 -1.00 18.78
N PRO A 59 -6.09 -0.28 19.49
CA PRO A 59 -6.20 1.18 19.35
C PRO A 59 -4.99 1.97 19.86
N THR A 60 -4.18 1.37 20.74
CA THR A 60 -2.99 1.99 21.34
C THR A 60 -1.68 1.38 20.86
N THR A 61 -1.74 0.34 20.04
CA THR A 61 -0.55 -0.36 19.55
C THR A 61 -0.12 0.24 18.22
N ARG A 62 1.18 0.55 18.08
CA ARG A 62 1.70 0.97 16.78
C ARG A 62 1.69 -0.23 15.83
N ILE A 63 1.00 -0.07 14.72
CA ILE A 63 0.84 -1.08 13.68
C ILE A 63 1.34 -0.56 12.33
N VAL A 64 1.89 -1.45 11.52
CA VAL A 64 2.24 -1.18 10.13
C VAL A 64 1.53 -2.20 9.25
N THR A 65 0.55 -1.75 8.47
CA THR A 65 -0.13 -2.60 7.50
C THR A 65 0.77 -2.85 6.30
N ILE A 66 1.23 -4.09 6.13
CA ILE A 66 2.05 -4.49 4.99
C ILE A 66 1.17 -5.19 3.97
N ALA A 67 1.20 -4.71 2.73
CA ALA A 67 0.40 -5.31 1.66
C ALA A 67 1.10 -5.24 0.29
N ASP A 68 0.68 -6.12 -0.60
CA ASP A 68 1.16 -6.14 -1.97
C ASP A 68 0.47 -5.09 -2.86
N ARG A 69 0.71 -5.17 -4.16
CA ARG A 69 0.16 -4.25 -5.17
C ARG A 69 -1.38 -4.23 -5.25
N GLU A 70 -2.08 -5.22 -4.70
CA GLU A 70 -3.54 -5.24 -4.70
C GLU A 70 -4.12 -4.18 -3.75
N ALA A 71 -3.35 -3.77 -2.75
CA ALA A 71 -3.70 -2.67 -1.84
C ALA A 71 -3.31 -1.28 -2.37
N ASP A 72 -2.63 -1.18 -3.52
CA ASP A 72 -2.26 0.12 -4.13
C ASP A 72 -3.47 0.82 -4.74
N LEU A 73 -4.45 1.13 -3.91
CA LEU A 73 -5.70 1.83 -4.24
C LEU A 73 -5.68 3.20 -3.57
N TYR A 74 -5.92 4.27 -4.35
CA TYR A 74 -5.90 5.63 -3.80
C TYR A 74 -6.85 5.78 -2.61
N GLU A 75 -8.04 5.21 -2.69
CA GLU A 75 -9.07 5.25 -1.66
C GLU A 75 -8.60 4.58 -0.34
N PHE A 76 -7.76 3.55 -0.43
CA PHE A 76 -7.16 2.91 0.74
C PHE A 76 -5.97 3.71 1.29
N LEU A 77 -5.12 4.25 0.40
CA LEU A 77 -3.98 5.09 0.81
C LEU A 77 -4.44 6.37 1.50
N ALA A 78 -5.55 6.97 1.03
CA ALA A 78 -6.14 8.18 1.58
C ALA A 78 -7.17 7.91 2.71
N TYR A 79 -7.40 6.65 3.08
CA TYR A 79 -8.36 6.29 4.11
C TYR A 79 -7.88 6.82 5.47
N PRO A 80 -8.76 7.49 6.27
CA PRO A 80 -8.43 7.94 7.61
C PRO A 80 -7.97 6.78 8.48
N ARG A 81 -6.94 6.99 9.29
CA ARG A 81 -6.37 5.98 10.18
C ARG A 81 -5.91 6.61 11.49
N LEU A 82 -5.71 5.80 12.51
CA LEU A 82 -5.17 6.25 13.78
C LEU A 82 -3.71 6.72 13.60
N GLU A 83 -3.24 7.63 14.46
CA GLU A 83 -1.84 8.08 14.49
C GLU A 83 -0.84 6.95 14.76
N THR A 84 -1.32 5.88 15.41
CA THR A 84 -0.55 4.65 15.66
C THR A 84 -0.52 3.69 14.47
N SER A 85 -1.17 4.03 13.34
CA SER A 85 -1.39 3.12 12.21
C SER A 85 -0.71 3.65 10.94
N ASP A 86 0.36 2.96 10.54
CA ASP A 86 1.12 3.21 9.32
C ASP A 86 0.86 2.14 8.26
N TYR A 87 1.43 2.32 7.07
CA TYR A 87 1.38 1.28 6.03
C TYR A 87 2.67 1.20 5.21
N LEU A 88 2.94 0.01 4.70
CA LEU A 88 3.95 -0.29 3.70
C LEU A 88 3.31 -1.08 2.56
N ILE A 89 3.04 -0.41 1.45
CA ILE A 89 2.32 -0.99 0.31
C ILE A 89 3.21 -0.96 -0.93
N ARG A 90 3.29 -2.12 -1.60
CA ARG A 90 4.01 -2.20 -2.86
C ARG A 90 3.29 -1.39 -3.93
N SER A 91 3.92 -0.33 -4.43
CA SER A 91 3.37 0.47 -5.52
C SER A 91 3.24 -0.35 -6.81
N HIS A 92 2.11 -0.20 -7.50
CA HIS A 92 1.82 -0.79 -8.80
C HIS A 92 1.58 0.27 -9.87
N HIS A 93 0.99 1.40 -9.47
CA HIS A 93 0.62 2.47 -10.37
C HIS A 93 1.68 3.58 -10.41
N ASP A 94 2.00 4.09 -11.61
CA ASP A 94 2.78 5.31 -11.77
C ASP A 94 1.90 6.53 -11.49
N ARG A 95 1.65 6.79 -10.19
CA ARG A 95 0.74 7.84 -9.74
C ARG A 95 1.30 9.22 -9.98
N GLN A 96 0.42 10.19 -10.18
CA GLN A 96 0.79 11.59 -10.10
C GLN A 96 1.06 11.97 -8.65
N VAL A 97 2.23 12.57 -8.41
CA VAL A 97 2.66 13.02 -7.09
C VAL A 97 3.19 14.44 -7.16
N LYS A 98 3.21 15.12 -6.04
CA LYS A 98 3.86 16.42 -5.88
C LYS A 98 4.98 16.29 -4.85
N LEU A 99 6.09 17.01 -5.04
CA LEU A 99 7.18 17.09 -4.07
C LEU A 99 6.88 18.11 -2.95
N THR A 100 6.09 19.12 -3.27
CA THR A 100 5.54 20.09 -2.32
C THR A 100 4.06 20.33 -2.67
N PRO A 101 3.24 20.84 -1.74
CA PRO A 101 1.83 21.12 -2.01
C PRO A 101 1.60 21.98 -3.27
N ASP A 102 2.50 22.93 -3.52
CA ASP A 102 2.38 23.92 -4.59
C ASP A 102 3.13 23.53 -5.88
N SER A 103 3.90 22.42 -5.87
CA SER A 103 4.64 21.99 -7.06
C SER A 103 3.70 21.37 -8.11
N ALA A 104 4.15 21.36 -9.36
CA ALA A 104 3.47 20.64 -10.42
C ALA A 104 3.46 19.13 -10.11
N ALA A 105 2.37 18.46 -10.48
CA ALA A 105 2.28 17.01 -10.36
C ALA A 105 3.14 16.34 -11.43
N VAL A 106 3.89 15.32 -11.02
CA VAL A 106 4.78 14.52 -11.88
C VAL A 106 4.57 13.02 -11.59
N PRO A 107 4.89 12.13 -12.53
CA PRO A 107 4.82 10.70 -12.30
C PRO A 107 5.77 10.25 -11.17
N LEU A 108 5.31 9.37 -10.29
CA LEU A 108 6.09 8.82 -9.16
C LEU A 108 7.41 8.18 -9.63
N HIS A 109 7.37 7.39 -10.72
CA HIS A 109 8.57 6.76 -11.25
C HIS A 109 9.61 7.80 -11.74
N GLN A 110 9.18 8.96 -12.23
CA GLN A 110 10.09 10.04 -12.61
C GLN A 110 10.80 10.60 -11.38
N VAL A 111 10.08 10.83 -10.28
CA VAL A 111 10.66 11.28 -9.01
C VAL A 111 11.71 10.27 -8.55
N MET A 112 11.35 8.99 -8.49
CA MET A 112 12.26 7.95 -7.98
C MET A 112 13.51 7.77 -8.83
N ARG A 113 13.44 7.97 -10.16
CA ARG A 113 14.62 7.93 -11.04
C ARG A 113 15.59 9.07 -10.80
N LEU A 114 15.11 10.21 -10.34
CA LEU A 114 15.93 11.39 -10.06
C LEU A 114 16.42 11.46 -8.61
N THR A 115 15.83 10.67 -7.72
CA THR A 115 16.22 10.57 -6.31
C THR A 115 17.58 9.89 -6.19
N ARG A 116 18.42 10.40 -5.32
CA ARG A 116 19.73 9.79 -5.01
C ARG A 116 19.55 8.63 -4.04
N ALA A 117 20.45 7.63 -4.14
CA ALA A 117 20.51 6.58 -3.15
C ALA A 117 20.80 7.19 -1.75
N ARG A 118 20.01 6.79 -0.77
CA ARG A 118 20.13 7.22 0.63
C ARG A 118 20.92 6.22 1.47
N GLY A 119 21.05 4.99 0.99
CA GLY A 119 21.82 3.95 1.63
C GLY A 119 21.97 2.72 0.75
N CYS A 120 22.80 1.82 1.18
CA CYS A 120 22.93 0.50 0.56
C CYS A 120 23.20 -0.56 1.63
N PHE A 121 22.82 -1.80 1.37
CA PHE A 121 23.13 -2.94 2.21
C PHE A 121 23.35 -4.20 1.39
N ALA A 122 24.09 -5.14 1.95
CA ALA A 122 24.30 -6.45 1.36
C ALA A 122 23.17 -7.40 1.75
N LEU A 123 22.56 -8.03 0.78
CA LEU A 123 21.51 -9.04 0.96
C LEU A 123 22.01 -10.40 0.51
N GLN A 124 22.01 -11.37 1.42
CA GLN A 124 22.34 -12.75 1.10
C GLN A 124 21.14 -13.45 0.48
N LEU A 125 21.20 -13.68 -0.82
CA LEU A 125 20.18 -14.42 -1.56
C LEU A 125 20.47 -15.91 -1.46
N GLN A 126 19.55 -16.65 -0.88
CA GLN A 126 19.68 -18.09 -0.73
C GLN A 126 19.62 -18.80 -2.09
N ARG A 127 20.25 -19.99 -2.13
CA ARG A 127 20.16 -20.88 -3.28
C ARG A 127 18.72 -21.30 -3.54
N THR A 128 18.33 -21.26 -4.81
CA THR A 128 17.09 -21.87 -5.31
C THR A 128 17.42 -22.98 -6.30
N PRO A 129 16.47 -23.85 -6.69
CA PRO A 129 16.73 -24.88 -7.72
C PRO A 129 17.24 -24.33 -9.05
N ARG A 130 16.96 -23.04 -9.32
CA ARG A 130 17.32 -22.39 -10.61
C ARG A 130 18.47 -21.40 -10.52
N ARG A 131 18.96 -21.06 -9.31
CA ARG A 131 20.00 -20.05 -9.10
C ARG A 131 20.88 -20.40 -7.91
N ALA A 132 22.19 -20.25 -8.06
CA ALA A 132 23.13 -20.33 -6.95
C ALA A 132 22.86 -19.22 -5.91
N GLY A 133 23.19 -19.51 -4.65
CA GLY A 133 23.21 -18.47 -3.60
C GLY A 133 24.24 -17.39 -3.96
N ARG A 134 23.93 -16.14 -3.64
CA ARG A 134 24.82 -15.01 -3.93
C ARG A 134 24.55 -13.84 -3.00
N GLU A 135 25.55 -13.01 -2.84
CA GLU A 135 25.37 -11.69 -2.26
C GLU A 135 24.89 -10.70 -3.33
N ALA A 136 23.95 -9.85 -2.98
CA ALA A 136 23.47 -8.75 -3.80
C ALA A 136 23.58 -7.45 -3.01
N ILE A 137 24.17 -6.40 -3.59
CA ILE A 137 24.14 -5.06 -3.03
C ILE A 137 22.85 -4.39 -3.46
N VAL A 138 22.04 -3.99 -2.47
CA VAL A 138 20.77 -3.30 -2.67
C VAL A 138 20.94 -1.84 -2.30
N SER A 139 20.64 -0.94 -3.25
CA SER A 139 20.58 0.49 -2.99
C SER A 139 19.15 0.89 -2.62
N VAL A 140 19.01 1.72 -1.61
CA VAL A 140 17.72 2.17 -1.09
C VAL A 140 17.52 3.64 -1.44
N TYR A 141 16.34 3.94 -1.97
CA TYR A 141 15.91 5.27 -2.37
C TYR A 141 14.58 5.55 -1.70
N TRP A 142 14.40 6.76 -1.18
CA TRP A 142 13.09 7.23 -0.68
C TRP A 142 12.96 8.74 -0.88
N GLU A 143 11.71 9.18 -1.03
CA GLU A 143 11.35 10.57 -1.14
C GLU A 143 9.95 10.79 -0.56
N SER A 144 9.75 11.89 0.14
CA SER A 144 8.44 12.30 0.63
C SER A 144 7.64 12.93 -0.50
N VAL A 145 6.42 12.47 -0.71
CA VAL A 145 5.58 12.96 -1.80
C VAL A 145 4.12 13.11 -1.36
N TRP A 146 3.43 14.03 -2.02
CA TRP A 146 1.98 14.22 -1.89
C TRP A 146 1.28 13.43 -3.00
N LEU A 147 0.51 12.42 -2.63
CA LEU A 147 -0.26 11.62 -3.58
C LEU A 147 -1.40 12.45 -4.17
N GLN A 148 -1.57 12.37 -5.49
CA GLN A 148 -2.71 13.00 -6.15
C GLN A 148 -3.82 11.97 -6.42
N PRO A 149 -5.11 12.35 -6.23
CA PRO A 149 -6.21 11.49 -6.62
C PRO A 149 -6.09 11.12 -8.11
N ALA A 150 -6.47 9.89 -8.46
CA ALA A 150 -6.58 9.52 -9.85
C ALA A 150 -7.58 10.45 -10.55
N CYS A 151 -7.15 11.14 -11.61
CA CYS A 151 -8.00 12.03 -12.38
C CYS A 151 -9.03 11.16 -13.12
N SER A 152 -10.23 11.01 -12.57
CA SER A 152 -11.37 10.46 -13.29
C SER A 152 -12.01 11.60 -14.06
N PRO A 153 -12.14 11.54 -15.41
CA PRO A 153 -12.89 12.54 -16.14
C PRO A 153 -14.34 12.52 -15.61
N GLY A 154 -14.76 13.57 -14.90
CA GLY A 154 -16.12 13.75 -14.40
C GLY A 154 -16.33 13.82 -12.89
N ARG A 155 -15.32 13.67 -12.03
CA ARG A 155 -15.43 13.98 -10.59
C ARG A 155 -14.67 15.27 -10.27
N ARG A 156 -15.43 16.33 -9.94
CA ARG A 156 -14.92 17.53 -9.26
C ARG A 156 -14.15 17.10 -8.01
N ALA A 157 -12.96 17.62 -7.85
CA ALA A 157 -12.14 17.41 -6.67
C ALA A 157 -12.94 17.72 -5.39
N VAL A 158 -13.19 16.71 -4.59
CA VAL A 158 -13.52 16.90 -3.18
C VAL A 158 -12.18 17.20 -2.51
N ARG A 159 -12.03 18.42 -1.97
CA ARG A 159 -10.88 18.82 -1.16
C ARG A 159 -10.79 17.87 0.04
N GLY A 160 -9.82 17.02 0.02
CA GLY A 160 -9.37 16.24 1.17
C GLY A 160 -7.85 16.27 1.13
N ASP A 161 -7.25 17.05 2.02
CA ASP A 161 -5.79 17.10 2.19
C ASP A 161 -5.36 15.78 2.83
N ALA A 162 -4.93 14.83 2.01
CA ALA A 162 -4.28 13.63 2.49
C ALA A 162 -2.76 13.82 2.35
N SER A 163 -2.11 14.21 3.45
CA SER A 163 -0.66 14.18 3.56
C SER A 163 -0.23 12.76 3.94
N ALA A 164 0.42 12.05 3.05
CA ALA A 164 1.13 10.84 3.41
C ALA A 164 2.57 11.23 3.76
N SER A 165 2.88 11.31 5.05
CA SER A 165 4.25 11.44 5.55
C SER A 165 4.85 10.05 5.68
N ALA A 166 5.83 9.73 4.87
CA ALA A 166 6.76 8.64 5.19
C ALA A 166 7.79 9.22 6.17
N VAL A 167 7.56 9.04 7.46
CA VAL A 167 8.54 9.36 8.50
C VAL A 167 9.48 8.18 8.63
N GLY A 168 10.74 8.39 8.29
CA GLY A 168 11.84 7.53 8.67
C GLY A 168 12.79 8.36 9.54
N ASP A 169 12.90 8.00 10.78
CA ASP A 169 14.06 8.20 11.63
C ASP A 169 14.81 6.87 11.78
#